data_43e67f10e750be7d082f62b303538e8f
#
_entry.id   43e67f10e750be7d082f62b303538e8f
#
_cell.length_a   1.000
_cell.length_b   1.000
_cell.length_c   1.000
_cell.angle_alpha   90.00
_cell.angle_beta   90.00
_cell.angle_gamma   90.00
#
_symmetry.space_group_name_H-M   'P 1'
#
loop_
_entity.id
_entity.type
_entity.pdbx_description
1 polymer ?
#
loop_
_entity_poly.entity_id
_entity_poly.type
_entity_poly.pdbx_seq_one_letter_code
_entity_poly.pdbx_strand_id
1 'polypeptide(L)'
;MTDEKFIYPAITALIFCALFPSYWIWFATSGFDLPGYGLPSRSNLEFDFFLWLALGLMLFYIYLSLKRVLPLLHNYSRLTIPLYFAIGSTIFMFGGIAILEIILVGFGGSLSKPTSEMILGGIAVIFLSGIIIQGVIDILIGAILLRDSQDLPNILTIFAVITLINGILGATVLLAIGNIVITPLSFLVLAVYFLKRPEIIDVV
;
A
#
# COMPACT_ATOMS: atom_id res chain seq x y z
N MET A 1 17.38 -12.77 19.42
CA MET A 1 16.23 -11.98 18.90
C MET A 1 15.12 -12.94 18.57
N THR A 2 13.90 -12.71 19.07
CA THR A 2 12.77 -13.63 18.87
C THR A 2 12.36 -13.71 17.41
N ASP A 3 12.16 -14.91 16.88
CA ASP A 3 11.74 -15.24 15.52
C ASP A 3 10.49 -14.48 15.06
N GLU A 4 9.67 -14.06 16.01
CA GLU A 4 8.41 -13.35 15.79
C GLU A 4 8.57 -12.03 15.02
N LYS A 5 9.69 -11.31 15.17
CA LYS A 5 9.93 -10.02 14.50
C LYS A 5 9.99 -10.12 12.98
N PHE A 6 10.25 -11.30 12.44
CA PHE A 6 10.34 -11.55 11.00
C PHE A 6 9.15 -12.34 10.46
N ILE A 7 8.60 -13.25 11.27
CA ILE A 7 7.49 -14.13 10.85
C ILE A 7 6.21 -13.31 10.62
N TYR A 8 5.84 -12.41 11.54
CA TYR A 8 4.61 -11.64 11.39
C TYR A 8 4.61 -10.71 10.17
N PRO A 9 5.68 -9.93 9.88
CA PRO A 9 5.74 -9.16 8.64
C PRO A 9 5.67 -10.02 7.38
N ALA A 10 6.31 -11.20 7.40
CA ALA A 10 6.27 -12.13 6.28
C ALA A 10 4.85 -12.65 6.02
N ILE A 11 4.16 -13.11 7.07
CA ILE A 11 2.77 -13.58 6.98
C ILE A 11 1.86 -12.45 6.49
N THR A 12 2.01 -11.24 7.04
CA THR A 12 1.20 -10.09 6.61
C THR A 12 1.43 -9.76 5.15
N ALA A 13 2.67 -9.80 4.67
CA ALA A 13 2.99 -9.58 3.25
C ALA A 13 2.40 -10.67 2.35
N LEU A 14 2.41 -11.94 2.77
CA LEU A 14 1.77 -13.04 2.03
C LEU A 14 0.25 -12.89 1.96
N ILE A 15 -0.39 -12.54 3.07
CA ILE A 15 -1.84 -12.29 3.09
C ILE A 15 -2.18 -11.10 2.19
N PHE A 16 -1.40 -10.03 2.24
CA PHE A 16 -1.56 -8.87 1.37
C PHE A 16 -1.45 -9.25 -0.11
N CYS A 17 -0.49 -10.11 -0.49
CA CYS A 17 -0.32 -10.61 -1.86
C CYS A 17 -1.58 -11.32 -2.39
N ALA A 18 -2.30 -12.03 -1.53
CA ALA A 18 -3.54 -12.72 -1.92
C ALA A 18 -4.74 -11.76 -1.93
N LEU A 19 -4.88 -10.93 -0.91
CA LEU A 19 -6.05 -10.06 -0.74
C LEU A 19 -6.06 -8.89 -1.71
N PHE A 20 -4.90 -8.30 -2.02
CA PHE A 20 -4.83 -7.11 -2.87
C PHE A 20 -5.38 -7.34 -4.28
N PRO A 21 -4.93 -8.35 -5.07
CA PRO A 21 -5.50 -8.61 -6.38
C PRO A 21 -6.94 -9.10 -6.28
N SER A 22 -7.30 -9.88 -5.26
CA SER A 22 -8.67 -10.35 -5.05
C SER A 22 -9.64 -9.18 -4.83
N TYR A 23 -9.23 -8.17 -4.06
CA TYR A 23 -10.00 -6.94 -3.89
C TYR A 23 -10.23 -6.22 -5.22
N TRP A 24 -9.19 -6.03 -6.03
CA TRP A 24 -9.31 -5.33 -7.30
C TRP A 24 -10.13 -6.09 -8.34
N ILE A 25 -9.98 -7.42 -8.40
CA ILE A 25 -10.79 -8.27 -9.28
C ILE A 25 -12.26 -8.19 -8.86
N TRP A 26 -12.53 -8.33 -7.56
CA TRP A 26 -13.89 -8.22 -7.03
C TRP A 26 -14.49 -6.84 -7.31
N PHE A 27 -13.74 -5.77 -7.03
CA PHE A 27 -14.15 -4.39 -7.30
C PHE A 27 -14.46 -4.15 -8.78
N ALA A 28 -13.65 -4.70 -9.70
CA ALA A 28 -13.87 -4.60 -11.13
C ALA A 28 -15.07 -5.42 -11.64
N THR A 29 -15.39 -6.55 -10.97
CA THR A 29 -16.46 -7.46 -11.37
C THR A 29 -17.80 -7.19 -10.71
N SER A 30 -17.82 -6.58 -9.51
CA SER A 30 -19.05 -6.20 -8.81
C SER A 30 -19.81 -5.04 -9.47
N GLY A 31 -19.25 -4.54 -10.57
CA GLY A 31 -19.77 -3.42 -11.31
C GLY A 31 -19.32 -2.09 -10.67
N PHE A 32 -18.67 -1.27 -11.45
CA PHE A 32 -18.60 0.15 -11.17
C PHE A 32 -20.05 0.68 -11.30
N ASP A 33 -20.84 0.56 -10.25
CA ASP A 33 -21.93 1.49 -10.07
C ASP A 33 -21.27 2.85 -9.83
N LEU A 34 -20.74 3.40 -10.95
CA LEU A 34 -20.32 4.78 -10.95
C LEU A 34 -21.53 5.56 -10.45
N PRO A 35 -21.40 6.26 -9.32
CA PRO A 35 -22.49 7.03 -8.77
C PRO A 35 -22.77 8.20 -9.70
N GLY A 36 -23.51 7.93 -10.75
CA GLY A 36 -23.87 8.92 -11.74
C GLY A 36 -25.37 8.99 -11.93
N TYR A 37 -26.10 7.97 -11.52
CA TYR A 37 -27.53 7.86 -11.85
C TYR A 37 -28.45 7.40 -10.71
N GLY A 38 -27.98 7.43 -9.51
CA GLY A 38 -28.71 7.21 -8.27
C GLY A 38 -27.68 7.04 -7.19
N LEU A 39 -27.54 8.05 -6.30
CA LEU A 39 -26.75 7.90 -5.10
C LEU A 39 -27.27 6.65 -4.38
N PRO A 40 -26.50 5.57 -4.26
CA PRO A 40 -26.92 4.48 -3.42
C PRO A 40 -27.12 5.10 -2.04
N SER A 41 -28.32 4.98 -1.49
CA SER A 41 -28.56 5.24 -0.09
C SER A 41 -27.81 4.15 0.69
N ARG A 42 -26.48 4.29 0.76
CA ARG A 42 -25.64 3.40 1.56
C ARG A 42 -25.99 3.69 3.02
N SER A 43 -26.85 2.87 3.56
CA SER A 43 -27.24 2.95 4.97
C SER A 43 -26.24 2.29 5.91
N ASN A 44 -25.29 1.52 5.36
CA ASN A 44 -24.32 0.74 6.14
C ASN A 44 -22.95 0.74 5.45
N LEU A 45 -21.89 0.60 6.26
CA LEU A 45 -20.55 0.29 5.75
C LEU A 45 -20.55 -1.13 5.18
N GLU A 46 -20.17 -1.27 3.93
CA GLU A 46 -20.15 -2.54 3.22
C GLU A 46 -18.84 -3.30 3.48
N PHE A 47 -18.79 -4.56 3.08
CA PHE A 47 -17.63 -5.44 3.26
C PHE A 47 -16.36 -4.87 2.59
N ASP A 48 -16.51 -4.18 1.45
CA ASP A 48 -15.41 -3.53 0.73
C ASP A 48 -14.69 -2.47 1.57
N PHE A 49 -15.42 -1.68 2.38
CA PHE A 49 -14.83 -0.74 3.32
C PHE A 49 -13.88 -1.42 4.31
N PHE A 50 -14.33 -2.51 4.92
CA PHE A 50 -13.49 -3.24 5.90
C PHE A 50 -12.29 -3.88 5.24
N LEU A 51 -12.45 -4.39 4.01
CA LEU A 51 -11.35 -4.98 3.26
C LEU A 51 -10.32 -3.91 2.83
N TRP A 52 -10.80 -2.75 2.38
CA TRP A 52 -9.97 -1.58 2.10
C TRP A 52 -9.14 -1.16 3.31
N LEU A 53 -9.79 -1.01 4.46
CA LEU A 53 -9.12 -0.64 5.71
C LEU A 53 -8.09 -1.70 6.14
N ALA A 54 -8.43 -2.99 6.01
CA ALA A 54 -7.51 -4.09 6.30
C ALA A 54 -6.26 -4.04 5.41
N LEU A 55 -6.40 -3.80 4.11
CA LEU A 55 -5.28 -3.62 3.18
C LEU A 55 -4.39 -2.45 3.58
N GLY A 56 -4.99 -1.31 3.97
CA GLY A 56 -4.24 -0.15 4.47
C GLY A 56 -3.45 -0.45 5.74
N LEU A 57 -4.05 -1.15 6.70
CA LEU A 57 -3.38 -1.55 7.95
C LEU A 57 -2.24 -2.55 7.70
N MET A 58 -2.43 -3.51 6.78
CA MET A 58 -1.37 -4.44 6.39
C MET A 58 -0.19 -3.71 5.75
N LEU A 59 -0.46 -2.82 4.80
CA LEU A 59 0.55 -2.02 4.12
C LEU A 59 1.34 -1.13 5.11
N PHE A 60 0.63 -0.45 6.00
CA PHE A 60 1.21 0.32 7.09
C PHE A 60 2.15 -0.53 7.95
N TYR A 61 1.70 -1.72 8.37
CA TYR A 61 2.48 -2.63 9.20
C TYR A 61 3.74 -3.14 8.48
N ILE A 62 3.64 -3.46 7.18
CA ILE A 62 4.77 -3.93 6.36
C ILE A 62 5.83 -2.83 6.25
N TYR A 63 5.45 -1.58 5.92
CA TYR A 63 6.41 -0.47 5.84
C TYR A 63 7.04 -0.15 7.20
N LEU A 64 6.27 -0.22 8.28
CA LEU A 64 6.79 -0.03 9.63
C LEU A 64 7.81 -1.13 10.00
N SER A 65 7.54 -2.37 9.61
CA SER A 65 8.44 -3.51 9.82
C SER A 65 9.72 -3.37 9.00
N LEU A 66 9.60 -3.01 7.72
CA LEU A 66 10.75 -2.77 6.85
C LEU A 66 11.65 -1.66 7.39
N LYS A 67 11.05 -0.54 7.85
CA LYS A 67 11.77 0.56 8.50
C LYS A 67 12.53 0.13 9.75
N ARG A 68 12.01 -0.84 10.52
CA ARG A 68 12.68 -1.35 11.73
C ARG A 68 13.79 -2.35 11.41
N VAL A 69 13.58 -3.18 10.38
CA VAL A 69 14.46 -4.30 10.05
C VAL A 69 15.70 -3.83 9.28
N LEU A 70 15.58 -2.96 8.30
CA LEU A 70 16.70 -2.53 7.45
C LEU A 70 17.88 -1.90 8.23
N PRO A 71 17.69 -0.96 9.16
CA PRO A 71 18.80 -0.43 9.95
C PRO A 71 19.44 -1.47 10.86
N LEU A 72 18.64 -2.40 11.40
CA LEU A 72 19.13 -3.43 12.33
C LEU A 72 20.00 -4.48 11.65
N LEU A 73 19.66 -4.87 10.42
CA LEU A 73 20.33 -5.96 9.71
C LEU A 73 21.48 -5.50 8.81
N HIS A 74 21.35 -4.33 8.22
CA HIS A 74 22.29 -3.85 7.20
C HIS A 74 22.90 -2.49 7.54
N ASN A 75 22.69 -1.97 8.77
CA ASN A 75 23.07 -0.60 9.15
C ASN A 75 22.62 0.45 8.11
N TYR A 76 21.49 0.17 7.43
CA TYR A 76 21.03 0.91 6.26
C TYR A 76 19.93 1.89 6.64
N SER A 77 20.31 3.16 6.83
CA SER A 77 19.39 4.22 7.27
C SER A 77 18.82 5.08 6.13
N ARG A 78 19.33 4.94 4.91
CA ARG A 78 18.96 5.82 3.76
C ARG A 78 17.48 5.72 3.39
N LEU A 79 16.83 4.58 3.63
CA LEU A 79 15.39 4.41 3.39
C LEU A 79 14.49 4.94 4.49
N THR A 80 15.04 5.42 5.61
CA THR A 80 14.22 5.87 6.74
C THR A 80 13.25 6.98 6.34
N ILE A 81 13.72 7.97 5.58
CA ILE A 81 12.89 9.10 5.13
C ILE A 81 11.83 8.64 4.09
N PRO A 82 12.19 7.95 2.97
CA PRO A 82 11.20 7.41 2.04
C PRO A 82 10.14 6.53 2.70
N LEU A 83 10.53 5.69 3.68
CA LEU A 83 9.57 4.83 4.38
C LEU A 83 8.62 5.61 5.30
N TYR A 84 9.05 6.73 5.89
CA TYR A 84 8.12 7.63 6.58
C TYR A 84 7.10 8.25 5.63
N PHE A 85 7.53 8.64 4.42
CA PHE A 85 6.61 9.13 3.40
C PHE A 85 5.65 8.03 2.92
N ALA A 86 6.13 6.77 2.76
CA ALA A 86 5.27 5.64 2.42
C ALA A 86 4.20 5.38 3.50
N ILE A 87 4.59 5.41 4.77
CA ILE A 87 3.67 5.28 5.90
C ILE A 87 2.65 6.43 5.90
N GLY A 88 3.12 7.68 5.74
CA GLY A 88 2.24 8.85 5.69
C GLY A 88 1.27 8.82 4.52
N SER A 89 1.74 8.43 3.32
CA SER A 89 0.91 8.25 2.12
C SER A 89 -0.15 7.16 2.32
N THR A 90 0.22 6.04 2.95
CA THR A 90 -0.73 4.97 3.28
C THR A 90 -1.83 5.47 4.23
N ILE A 91 -1.46 6.18 5.30
CA ILE A 91 -2.45 6.77 6.23
C ILE A 91 -3.33 7.78 5.52
N PHE A 92 -2.77 8.65 4.69
CA PHE A 92 -3.51 9.66 3.94
C PHE A 92 -4.52 9.00 3.00
N MET A 93 -4.11 8.03 2.19
CA MET A 93 -4.96 7.40 1.20
C MET A 93 -6.04 6.52 1.86
N PHE A 94 -5.63 5.54 2.66
CA PHE A 94 -6.58 4.59 3.26
C PHE A 94 -7.41 5.22 4.37
N GLY A 95 -6.80 6.01 5.24
CA GLY A 95 -7.48 6.69 6.34
C GLY A 95 -8.36 7.85 5.85
N GLY A 96 -7.88 8.64 4.89
CA GLY A 96 -8.64 9.75 4.31
C GLY A 96 -9.92 9.27 3.62
N ILE A 97 -9.83 8.22 2.80
CA ILE A 97 -11.00 7.59 2.15
C ILE A 97 -11.94 7.03 3.22
N ALA A 98 -11.43 6.28 4.20
CA ALA A 98 -12.26 5.69 5.26
C ALA A 98 -13.05 6.76 6.05
N ILE A 99 -12.43 7.90 6.37
CA ILE A 99 -13.10 9.01 7.05
C ILE A 99 -14.24 9.57 6.18
N LEU A 100 -13.98 9.81 4.89
CA LEU A 100 -15.01 10.35 3.99
C LEU A 100 -16.17 9.37 3.77
N GLU A 101 -15.89 8.05 3.69
CA GLU A 101 -16.93 7.03 3.60
C GLU A 101 -17.78 6.94 4.89
N ILE A 102 -17.15 7.02 6.07
CA ILE A 102 -17.89 7.07 7.35
C ILE A 102 -18.81 8.30 7.40
N ILE A 103 -18.33 9.45 6.93
CA ILE A 103 -19.16 10.67 6.86
C ILE A 103 -20.33 10.46 5.89
N LEU A 104 -20.05 9.90 4.71
CA LEU A 104 -21.06 9.65 3.68
C LEU A 104 -22.16 8.70 4.18
N VAL A 105 -21.78 7.61 4.86
CA VAL A 105 -22.73 6.63 5.42
C VAL A 105 -23.46 7.19 6.64
N GLY A 106 -22.73 7.80 7.59
CA GLY A 106 -23.30 8.27 8.85
C GLY A 106 -24.27 9.44 8.68
N PHE A 107 -24.04 10.29 7.70
CA PHE A 107 -24.87 11.48 7.45
C PHE A 107 -25.59 11.45 6.09
N GLY A 108 -25.46 10.36 5.31
CA GLY A 108 -25.93 10.28 3.92
C GLY A 108 -27.43 10.62 3.75
N GLY A 109 -28.27 10.24 4.71
CA GLY A 109 -29.71 10.56 4.71
C GLY A 109 -30.02 12.04 4.97
N SER A 110 -29.10 12.81 5.53
CA SER A 110 -29.26 14.24 5.85
C SER A 110 -28.43 15.17 4.96
N LEU A 111 -27.53 14.61 4.14
CA LEU A 111 -26.67 15.39 3.24
C LEU A 111 -27.44 15.86 2.02
N SER A 112 -27.21 17.12 1.61
CA SER A 112 -27.68 17.57 0.33
C SER A 112 -26.96 16.86 -0.82
N LYS A 113 -27.61 16.71 -1.97
CA LYS A 113 -27.01 16.10 -3.16
C LYS A 113 -25.65 16.73 -3.54
N PRO A 114 -25.51 18.07 -3.59
CA PRO A 114 -24.21 18.70 -3.88
C PRO A 114 -23.12 18.33 -2.87
N THR A 115 -23.46 18.21 -1.59
CA THR A 115 -22.51 17.84 -0.52
C THR A 115 -22.03 16.40 -0.70
N SER A 116 -22.94 15.47 -1.00
CA SER A 116 -22.57 14.06 -1.25
C SER A 116 -21.66 13.93 -2.49
N GLU A 117 -21.96 14.66 -3.57
CA GLU A 117 -21.12 14.69 -4.77
C GLU A 117 -19.73 15.27 -4.47
N MET A 118 -19.63 16.29 -3.63
CA MET A 118 -18.34 16.86 -3.21
C MET A 118 -17.52 15.86 -2.39
N ILE A 119 -18.14 15.08 -1.49
CA ILE A 119 -17.46 14.03 -0.72
C ILE A 119 -16.94 12.93 -1.66
N LEU A 120 -17.76 12.47 -2.60
CA LEU A 120 -17.35 11.47 -3.60
C LEU A 120 -16.19 11.99 -4.49
N GLY A 121 -16.25 13.25 -4.91
CA GLY A 121 -15.14 13.91 -5.59
C GLY A 121 -13.87 13.94 -4.74
N GLY A 122 -14.00 14.20 -3.44
CA GLY A 122 -12.90 14.15 -2.46
C GLY A 122 -12.27 12.77 -2.36
N ILE A 123 -13.08 11.71 -2.30
CA ILE A 123 -12.60 10.31 -2.31
C ILE A 123 -11.77 10.05 -3.57
N ALA A 124 -12.28 10.42 -4.75
CA ALA A 124 -11.58 10.23 -6.01
C ALA A 124 -10.25 11.00 -6.06
N VAL A 125 -10.22 12.23 -5.57
CA VAL A 125 -8.98 13.05 -5.50
C VAL A 125 -7.97 12.45 -4.55
N ILE A 126 -8.38 12.01 -3.35
CA ILE A 126 -7.49 11.35 -2.39
C ILE A 126 -6.93 10.05 -2.99
N PHE A 127 -7.77 9.26 -3.64
CA PHE A 127 -7.38 8.01 -4.27
C PHE A 127 -6.34 8.22 -5.38
N LEU A 128 -6.62 9.10 -6.34
CA LEU A 128 -5.72 9.38 -7.46
C LEU A 128 -4.40 10.00 -6.99
N SER A 129 -4.47 10.98 -6.09
CA SER A 129 -3.27 11.59 -5.52
C SER A 129 -2.46 10.59 -4.70
N GLY A 130 -3.12 9.72 -3.95
CA GLY A 130 -2.50 8.64 -3.20
C GLY A 130 -1.71 7.67 -4.08
N ILE A 131 -2.28 7.24 -5.22
CA ILE A 131 -1.59 6.39 -6.20
C ILE A 131 -0.34 7.08 -6.74
N ILE A 132 -0.44 8.35 -7.15
CA ILE A 132 0.69 9.11 -7.70
C ILE A 132 1.79 9.27 -6.64
N ILE A 133 1.43 9.70 -5.44
CA ILE A 133 2.37 9.89 -4.33
C ILE A 133 3.06 8.57 -3.99
N GLN A 134 2.31 7.48 -3.87
CA GLN A 134 2.86 6.15 -3.61
C GLN A 134 3.79 5.71 -4.74
N GLY A 135 3.42 5.94 -5.99
CA GLY A 135 4.26 5.66 -7.16
C GLY A 135 5.60 6.39 -7.11
N VAL A 136 5.59 7.69 -6.78
CA VAL A 136 6.83 8.48 -6.62
C VAL A 136 7.69 7.95 -5.47
N ILE A 137 7.08 7.57 -4.35
CA ILE A 137 7.79 6.99 -3.21
C ILE A 137 8.41 5.64 -3.58
N ASP A 138 7.70 4.78 -4.31
CA ASP A 138 8.20 3.49 -4.77
C ASP A 138 9.38 3.66 -5.74
N ILE A 139 9.35 4.66 -6.62
CA ILE A 139 10.50 5.02 -7.46
C ILE A 139 11.70 5.40 -6.58
N LEU A 140 11.51 6.23 -5.58
CA LEU A 140 12.58 6.64 -4.67
C LEU A 140 13.16 5.46 -3.89
N ILE A 141 12.30 4.58 -3.33
CA ILE A 141 12.73 3.39 -2.60
C ILE A 141 13.52 2.46 -3.53
N GLY A 142 12.98 2.16 -4.72
CA GLY A 142 13.65 1.31 -5.70
C GLY A 142 14.99 1.87 -6.15
N ALA A 143 15.06 3.16 -6.48
CA ALA A 143 16.29 3.82 -6.93
C ALA A 143 17.38 3.84 -5.83
N ILE A 144 17.00 4.12 -4.58
CA ILE A 144 17.95 4.14 -3.45
C ILE A 144 18.50 2.72 -3.20
N LEU A 145 17.65 1.69 -3.20
CA LEU A 145 18.09 0.31 -3.02
C LEU A 145 18.97 -0.18 -4.17
N LEU A 146 18.66 0.19 -5.41
CA LEU A 146 19.47 -0.19 -6.59
C LEU A 146 20.85 0.49 -6.58
N ARG A 147 20.92 1.73 -6.14
CA ARG A 147 22.20 2.46 -6.02
C ARG A 147 23.16 1.74 -5.09
N ASP A 148 22.67 1.18 -4.01
CA ASP A 148 23.48 0.55 -2.96
C ASP A 148 23.40 -1.00 -3.06
N SER A 149 23.03 -1.55 -4.21
CA SER A 149 22.76 -2.99 -4.42
C SER A 149 23.98 -3.89 -4.17
N GLN A 150 25.21 -3.36 -4.23
CA GLN A 150 26.43 -4.13 -3.96
C GLN A 150 26.56 -4.51 -2.47
N ASP A 151 25.98 -3.70 -1.58
CA ASP A 151 26.06 -3.90 -0.12
C ASP A 151 24.80 -4.60 0.43
N LEU A 152 23.84 -4.94 -0.43
CA LEU A 152 22.55 -5.50 -0.04
C LEU A 152 22.37 -6.92 -0.57
N PRO A 153 21.60 -7.77 0.15
CA PRO A 153 21.26 -9.10 -0.35
C PRO A 153 20.54 -9.04 -1.71
N ASN A 154 20.83 -10.00 -2.59
CA ASN A 154 20.24 -10.08 -3.94
C ASN A 154 18.70 -10.00 -3.94
N ILE A 155 18.05 -10.51 -2.89
CA ILE A 155 16.61 -10.46 -2.77
C ILE A 155 16.08 -9.03 -2.61
N LEU A 156 16.81 -8.14 -1.93
CA LEU A 156 16.47 -6.72 -1.83
C LEU A 156 16.73 -6.00 -3.17
N THR A 157 17.69 -6.44 -3.95
CA THR A 157 17.90 -5.94 -5.32
C THR A 157 16.72 -6.30 -6.22
N ILE A 158 16.22 -7.55 -6.13
CA ILE A 158 15.03 -7.97 -6.87
C ILE A 158 13.80 -7.16 -6.41
N PHE A 159 13.62 -7.00 -5.11
CA PHE A 159 12.57 -6.14 -4.55
C PHE A 159 12.67 -4.70 -5.08
N ALA A 160 13.87 -4.14 -5.11
CA ALA A 160 14.12 -2.78 -5.61
C ALA A 160 13.71 -2.59 -7.08
N VAL A 161 14.06 -3.56 -7.95
CA VAL A 161 13.67 -3.52 -9.38
C VAL A 161 12.14 -3.57 -9.52
N ILE A 162 11.48 -4.50 -8.82
CA ILE A 162 10.03 -4.64 -8.91
C ILE A 162 9.34 -3.40 -8.33
N THR A 163 9.82 -2.86 -7.21
CA THR A 163 9.28 -1.64 -6.60
C THR A 163 9.47 -0.42 -7.51
N LEU A 164 10.60 -0.31 -8.20
CA LEU A 164 10.82 0.75 -9.19
C LEU A 164 9.82 0.67 -10.34
N ILE A 165 9.58 -0.53 -10.89
CA ILE A 165 8.58 -0.76 -11.94
C ILE A 165 7.18 -0.40 -11.41
N ASN A 166 6.83 -0.88 -10.21
CA ASN A 166 5.56 -0.56 -9.56
C ASN A 166 5.35 0.95 -9.42
N GLY A 167 6.40 1.66 -9.02
CA GLY A 167 6.39 3.11 -8.89
C GLY A 167 6.16 3.84 -10.21
N ILE A 168 6.83 3.42 -11.30
CA ILE A 168 6.62 4.00 -12.63
C ILE A 168 5.19 3.79 -13.11
N LEU A 169 4.64 2.60 -12.93
CA LEU A 169 3.25 2.30 -13.28
C LEU A 169 2.25 3.15 -12.47
N GLY A 170 2.47 3.25 -11.15
CA GLY A 170 1.62 4.05 -10.27
C GLY A 170 1.67 5.55 -10.56
N ALA A 171 2.87 6.10 -10.76
CA ALA A 171 3.04 7.52 -11.06
C ALA A 171 2.40 7.94 -12.39
N THR A 172 2.27 7.04 -13.36
CA THR A 172 1.66 7.32 -14.66
C THR A 172 0.14 7.18 -14.71
N VAL A 173 -0.52 6.79 -13.63
CA VAL A 173 -1.97 6.55 -13.46
C VAL A 173 -2.58 5.66 -14.55
N LEU A 174 -2.33 5.94 -15.83
CA LEU A 174 -2.83 5.17 -16.98
C LEU A 174 -2.36 3.70 -16.96
N LEU A 175 -1.17 3.45 -16.44
CA LEU A 175 -0.58 2.11 -16.31
C LEU A 175 -0.79 1.51 -14.92
N ALA A 176 -1.45 2.23 -14.01
CA ALA A 176 -1.67 1.80 -12.63
C ALA A 176 -2.44 0.47 -12.52
N ILE A 177 -3.21 0.09 -13.56
CA ILE A 177 -3.85 -1.22 -13.62
C ILE A 177 -2.83 -2.37 -13.56
N GLY A 178 -1.61 -2.17 -14.05
CA GLY A 178 -0.51 -3.13 -13.95
C GLY A 178 -0.07 -3.39 -12.50
N ASN A 179 -0.33 -2.44 -11.60
CA ASN A 179 0.01 -2.58 -10.18
C ASN A 179 -0.83 -3.67 -9.49
N ILE A 180 -1.97 -4.08 -10.06
CA ILE A 180 -2.75 -5.20 -9.55
C ILE A 180 -1.90 -6.49 -9.52
N VAL A 181 -0.93 -6.62 -10.45
CA VAL A 181 -0.02 -7.77 -10.53
C VAL A 181 1.34 -7.46 -9.91
N ILE A 182 1.90 -6.28 -10.20
CA ILE A 182 3.27 -5.93 -9.80
C ILE A 182 3.38 -5.69 -8.30
N THR A 183 2.37 -5.04 -7.68
CA THR A 183 2.37 -4.80 -6.23
C THR A 183 2.42 -6.11 -5.43
N PRO A 184 1.56 -7.12 -5.67
CA PRO A 184 1.68 -8.41 -5.00
C PRO A 184 3.05 -9.07 -5.18
N LEU A 185 3.64 -8.99 -6.38
CA LEU A 185 4.97 -9.56 -6.63
C LEU A 185 6.05 -8.89 -5.77
N SER A 186 6.01 -7.56 -5.61
CA SER A 186 6.96 -6.85 -4.76
C SER A 186 6.85 -7.30 -3.31
N PHE A 187 5.63 -7.43 -2.78
CA PHE A 187 5.39 -7.89 -1.42
C PHE A 187 5.67 -9.39 -1.23
N LEU A 188 5.51 -10.21 -2.26
CA LEU A 188 5.93 -11.61 -2.23
C LEU A 188 7.45 -11.72 -2.03
N VAL A 189 8.23 -10.95 -2.80
CA VAL A 189 9.69 -10.91 -2.64
C VAL A 189 10.07 -10.41 -1.25
N LEU A 190 9.37 -9.40 -0.74
CA LEU A 190 9.58 -8.89 0.60
C LEU A 190 9.23 -9.92 1.69
N ALA A 191 8.17 -10.70 1.50
CA ALA A 191 7.82 -11.82 2.39
C ALA A 191 8.93 -12.87 2.43
N VAL A 192 9.48 -13.24 1.27
CA VAL A 192 10.63 -14.17 1.19
C VAL A 192 11.87 -13.57 1.87
N TYR A 193 12.10 -12.27 1.73
CA TYR A 193 13.19 -11.59 2.45
C TYR A 193 13.04 -11.73 3.97
N PHE A 194 11.85 -11.48 4.52
CA PHE A 194 11.60 -11.66 5.95
C PHE A 194 11.75 -13.12 6.39
N LEU A 195 11.30 -14.10 5.57
CA LEU A 195 11.37 -15.53 5.90
C LEU A 195 12.81 -16.07 5.87
N LYS A 196 13.67 -15.57 4.99
CA LYS A 196 15.08 -16.03 4.89
C LYS A 196 15.93 -15.64 6.09
N ARG A 197 15.39 -14.85 7.02
CA ARG A 197 16.10 -14.39 8.23
C ARG A 197 17.48 -13.90 7.82
N PRO A 198 17.61 -12.70 7.24
CA PRO A 198 18.92 -12.21 6.90
C PRO A 198 19.81 -12.29 8.14
N GLU A 199 20.90 -13.04 8.04
CA GLU A 199 21.84 -13.24 9.13
C GLU A 199 22.30 -11.87 9.60
N ILE A 200 22.22 -11.66 10.92
CA ILE A 200 22.79 -10.45 11.53
C ILE A 200 24.28 -10.56 11.27
N ILE A 201 24.81 -9.69 10.41
CA ILE A 201 26.24 -9.56 10.26
C ILE A 201 26.72 -8.99 11.59
N ASP A 202 27.19 -9.84 12.48
CA ASP A 202 27.94 -9.40 13.65
C ASP A 202 29.20 -8.70 13.11
N VAL A 203 29.12 -7.38 13.03
CA VAL A 203 30.27 -6.53 12.79
C VAL A 203 31.09 -6.59 14.07
N VAL A 204 32.09 -7.48 14.08
CA VAL A 204 33.13 -7.56 15.10
C VAL A 204 34.02 -6.35 14.99
#